data_6c2e3bb40f67428aae0484d08524414a
#
_entry.id   6c2e3bb40f67428aae0484d08524414a
#
_cell.length_a   1.000
_cell.length_b   1.000
_cell.length_c   1.000
_cell.angle_alpha   90.00
_cell.angle_beta   90.00
_cell.angle_gamma   90.00
#
_symmetry.space_group_name_H-M   'P 1'
#
loop_
_entity.id
_entity.type
_entity.pdbx_description
1 polymer ?
#
loop_
_entity_poly.entity_id
_entity_poly.type
_entity_poly.pdbx_seq_one_letter_code
_entity_poly.pdbx_strand_id
1 'polypeptide(L)'
;VDWECISHHQILSEDFIKEFADNVVWTKISSYQILSEDFIREFQDKVNWDCISHHRKLSEIFIREFKDKVDWKYISKFQKLSELFIQEFVDKVDWENISFNQKLSESFIREFKNKVVNT
;
A
#
# COMPACT_ATOMS: atom_id res chain seq x y z
N VAL A 1 5.49 -21.99 -20.68
CA VAL A 1 5.21 -21.66 -19.27
C VAL A 1 4.11 -20.62 -19.22
N ASP A 2 3.09 -20.88 -18.43
CA ASP A 2 2.01 -19.92 -18.20
C ASP A 2 2.44 -18.98 -17.04
N TRP A 3 3.03 -17.87 -17.41
CA TRP A 3 3.57 -16.93 -16.41
C TRP A 3 2.48 -16.24 -15.60
N GLU A 4 1.29 -16.03 -16.18
CA GLU A 4 0.17 -15.47 -15.45
C GLU A 4 -0.28 -16.42 -14.34
N CYS A 5 -0.46 -17.70 -14.66
CA CYS A 5 -0.86 -18.71 -13.70
C CYS A 5 0.19 -18.88 -12.61
N ILE A 6 1.47 -18.95 -12.97
CA ILE A 6 2.57 -19.11 -12.01
C ILE A 6 2.65 -17.89 -11.08
N SER A 7 2.57 -16.69 -11.65
CA SER A 7 2.63 -15.45 -10.86
C SER A 7 1.50 -15.35 -9.83
N HIS A 8 0.33 -15.90 -10.15
CA HIS A 8 -0.85 -15.84 -9.30
C HIS A 8 -0.88 -16.99 -8.28
N HIS A 9 -0.66 -18.24 -8.75
CA HIS A 9 -1.03 -19.42 -7.97
C HIS A 9 0.13 -20.14 -7.27
N GLN A 10 1.35 -19.94 -7.72
CA GLN A 10 2.51 -20.58 -7.09
C GLN A 10 3.13 -19.67 -6.05
N ILE A 11 3.69 -20.26 -5.01
CA ILE A 11 4.46 -19.51 -4.02
C ILE A 11 5.87 -19.36 -4.56
N LEU A 12 6.26 -18.12 -4.88
CA LEU A 12 7.54 -17.83 -5.51
C LEU A 12 8.48 -17.12 -4.55
N SER A 13 9.75 -17.51 -4.55
CA SER A 13 10.77 -16.78 -3.81
C SER A 13 11.11 -15.47 -4.52
N GLU A 14 11.63 -14.52 -3.76
CA GLU A 14 12.08 -13.26 -4.35
C GLU A 14 13.22 -13.48 -5.35
N ASP A 15 14.12 -14.42 -5.07
CA ASP A 15 15.21 -14.76 -5.99
C ASP A 15 14.68 -15.30 -7.33
N PHE A 16 13.64 -16.14 -7.28
CA PHE A 16 13.00 -16.63 -8.51
C PHE A 16 12.37 -15.49 -9.29
N ILE A 17 11.65 -14.59 -8.61
CA ILE A 17 11.00 -13.45 -9.27
C ILE A 17 12.05 -12.53 -9.91
N LYS A 18 13.18 -12.31 -9.24
CA LYS A 18 14.30 -11.54 -9.80
C LYS A 18 14.88 -12.17 -11.06
N GLU A 19 15.08 -13.48 -11.03
CA GLU A 19 15.61 -14.22 -12.18
C GLU A 19 14.70 -14.09 -13.39
N PHE A 20 13.39 -14.15 -13.20
CA PHE A 20 12.40 -14.12 -14.26
C PHE A 20 11.62 -12.80 -14.30
N ALA A 21 12.27 -11.70 -13.91
CA ALA A 21 11.62 -10.39 -13.82
C ALA A 21 11.01 -9.93 -15.14
N ASP A 22 11.56 -10.36 -16.28
CA ASP A 22 11.05 -10.00 -17.59
C ASP A 22 9.90 -10.91 -18.07
N ASN A 23 9.60 -11.98 -17.33
CA ASN A 23 8.61 -12.98 -17.69
C ASN A 23 7.37 -12.95 -16.80
N VAL A 24 7.53 -12.69 -15.50
CA VAL A 24 6.43 -12.71 -14.55
C VAL A 24 5.43 -11.59 -14.83
N VAL A 25 4.19 -11.80 -14.40
CA VAL A 25 3.12 -10.81 -14.54
C VAL A 25 3.07 -9.98 -13.28
N TRP A 26 3.57 -8.75 -13.35
CA TRP A 26 3.80 -7.91 -12.16
C TRP A 26 2.54 -7.50 -11.40
N THR A 27 1.38 -7.41 -12.07
CA THR A 27 0.11 -7.18 -11.36
C THR A 27 -0.23 -8.36 -10.45
N LYS A 28 0.04 -9.58 -10.92
CA LYS A 28 -0.17 -10.80 -10.12
C LYS A 28 0.87 -10.93 -9.01
N ILE A 29 2.13 -10.66 -9.32
CA ILE A 29 3.20 -10.63 -8.31
C ILE A 29 2.85 -9.64 -7.20
N SER A 30 2.45 -8.43 -7.58
CA SER A 30 2.12 -7.37 -6.62
C SER A 30 0.92 -7.72 -5.73
N SER A 31 -0.06 -8.47 -6.28
CA SER A 31 -1.28 -8.82 -5.56
C SER A 31 -1.15 -10.07 -4.70
N TYR A 32 -0.40 -11.08 -5.16
CA TYR A 32 -0.50 -12.43 -4.58
C TYR A 32 0.78 -12.97 -3.96
N GLN A 33 1.93 -12.42 -4.29
CA GLN A 33 3.19 -12.93 -3.72
C GLN A 33 3.55 -12.17 -2.43
N ILE A 34 4.24 -12.86 -1.53
CA ILE A 34 4.75 -12.23 -0.30
C ILE A 34 6.07 -11.55 -0.65
N LEU A 35 6.11 -10.22 -0.52
CA LEU A 35 7.25 -9.42 -0.92
C LEU A 35 7.74 -8.58 0.26
N SER A 36 9.06 -8.51 0.44
CA SER A 36 9.65 -7.61 1.41
C SER A 36 9.62 -6.17 0.91
N GLU A 37 9.69 -5.22 1.81
CA GLU A 37 9.76 -3.81 1.42
C GLU A 37 11.03 -3.52 0.62
N ASP A 38 12.15 -4.19 0.95
CA ASP A 38 13.39 -4.04 0.18
C ASP A 38 13.24 -4.53 -1.25
N PHE A 39 12.52 -5.65 -1.45
CA PHE A 39 12.24 -6.15 -2.80
C PHE A 39 11.41 -5.13 -3.58
N ILE A 40 10.38 -4.57 -2.96
CA ILE A 40 9.52 -3.57 -3.62
C ILE A 40 10.34 -2.33 -3.99
N ARG A 41 11.27 -1.90 -3.13
CA ARG A 41 12.17 -0.79 -3.43
C ARG A 41 13.02 -1.07 -4.67
N GLU A 42 13.58 -2.26 -4.74
CA GLU A 42 14.41 -2.65 -5.89
C GLU A 42 13.61 -2.67 -7.19
N PHE A 43 12.36 -3.12 -7.15
CA PHE A 43 11.50 -3.26 -8.32
C PHE A 43 10.39 -2.20 -8.36
N GLN A 44 10.65 -1.03 -7.80
CA GLN A 44 9.66 0.04 -7.69
C GLN A 44 9.08 0.50 -9.04
N ASP A 45 9.83 0.30 -10.13
CA ASP A 45 9.36 0.67 -11.47
C ASP A 45 8.59 -0.45 -12.17
N LYS A 46 8.54 -1.65 -11.58
CA LYS A 46 7.84 -2.81 -12.15
C LYS A 46 6.58 -3.18 -11.39
N VAL A 47 6.54 -2.98 -10.09
CA VAL A 47 5.38 -3.34 -9.26
C VAL A 47 4.18 -2.46 -9.60
N ASN A 48 2.99 -3.01 -9.36
CA ASN A 48 1.73 -2.26 -9.49
C ASN A 48 1.43 -1.62 -8.14
N TRP A 49 1.51 -0.30 -8.06
CA TRP A 49 1.39 0.43 -6.79
C TRP A 49 -0.02 0.40 -6.20
N ASP A 50 -1.06 0.28 -7.04
CA ASP A 50 -2.43 0.10 -6.54
C ASP A 50 -2.54 -1.22 -5.78
N CYS A 51 -2.00 -2.28 -6.38
CA CYS A 51 -1.98 -3.60 -5.74
C CYS A 51 -1.14 -3.60 -4.46
N ILE A 52 0.04 -2.97 -4.49
CA ILE A 52 0.90 -2.84 -3.30
C ILE A 52 0.14 -2.10 -2.19
N SER A 53 -0.51 -0.99 -2.52
CA SER A 53 -1.24 -0.17 -1.54
C SER A 53 -2.42 -0.92 -0.91
N HIS A 54 -3.08 -1.78 -1.68
CA HIS A 54 -4.28 -2.51 -1.28
C HIS A 54 -3.94 -3.81 -0.54
N HIS A 55 -3.02 -4.60 -1.07
CA HIS A 55 -2.83 -5.99 -0.65
C HIS A 55 -1.68 -6.20 0.34
N ARG A 56 -0.85 -5.20 0.56
CA ARG A 56 0.35 -5.35 1.41
C ARG A 56 0.19 -4.61 2.72
N LYS A 57 0.80 -5.18 3.76
CA LYS A 57 0.93 -4.49 5.03
C LYS A 57 2.23 -3.69 4.98
N LEU A 58 2.11 -2.38 4.92
CA LEU A 58 3.24 -1.48 4.70
C LEU A 58 3.57 -0.70 5.97
N SER A 59 4.86 -0.49 6.22
CA SER A 59 5.29 0.38 7.31
C SER A 59 5.06 1.85 6.93
N GLU A 60 4.88 2.70 7.94
CA GLU A 60 4.71 4.14 7.70
C GLU A 60 5.97 4.74 7.08
N ILE A 61 7.15 4.24 7.45
CA ILE A 61 8.42 4.67 6.86
C ILE A 61 8.41 4.39 5.35
N PHE A 62 7.97 3.20 4.95
CA PHE A 62 7.89 2.83 3.54
C PHE A 62 6.88 3.69 2.79
N ILE A 63 5.70 3.91 3.35
CA ILE A 63 4.66 4.74 2.71
C ILE A 63 5.19 6.17 2.52
N ARG A 64 5.89 6.71 3.52
CA ARG A 64 6.48 8.05 3.44
C ARG A 64 7.53 8.13 2.33
N GLU A 65 8.35 7.10 2.20
CA GLU A 65 9.37 7.03 1.15
C GLU A 65 8.75 7.05 -0.24
N PHE A 66 7.62 6.37 -0.41
CA PHE A 66 6.94 6.24 -1.70
C PHE A 66 5.63 7.02 -1.75
N LYS A 67 5.58 8.15 -1.07
CA LYS A 67 4.37 8.98 -0.97
C LYS A 67 3.83 9.44 -2.32
N ASP A 68 4.69 9.53 -3.34
CA ASP A 68 4.27 9.96 -4.68
C ASP A 68 3.90 8.79 -5.59
N LYS A 69 4.08 7.54 -5.14
CA LYS A 69 3.78 6.33 -5.92
C LYS A 69 2.57 5.56 -5.39
N VAL A 70 2.32 5.60 -4.09
CA VAL A 70 1.21 4.85 -3.46
C VAL A 70 -0.13 5.46 -3.83
N ASP A 71 -1.18 4.62 -3.78
CA ASP A 71 -2.55 5.08 -3.94
C ASP A 71 -3.11 5.44 -2.57
N TRP A 72 -3.26 6.72 -2.30
CA TRP A 72 -3.67 7.23 -0.98
C TRP A 72 -5.08 6.83 -0.56
N LYS A 73 -5.96 6.56 -1.51
CA LYS A 73 -7.29 6.04 -1.21
C LYS A 73 -7.18 4.65 -0.57
N TYR A 74 -6.39 3.77 -1.19
CA TYR A 74 -6.16 2.42 -0.64
C TYR A 74 -5.33 2.46 0.63
N ILE A 75 -4.32 3.31 0.71
CA ILE A 75 -3.54 3.50 1.95
C ILE A 75 -4.47 3.90 3.09
N SER A 76 -5.32 4.88 2.86
CA SER A 76 -6.25 5.39 3.88
C SER A 76 -7.26 4.33 4.31
N LYS A 77 -7.65 3.44 3.40
CA LYS A 77 -8.67 2.42 3.65
C LYS A 77 -8.10 1.16 4.31
N PHE A 78 -6.96 0.68 3.85
CA PHE A 78 -6.48 -0.67 4.20
C PHE A 78 -5.25 -0.70 5.08
N GLN A 79 -4.45 0.36 5.14
CA GLN A 79 -3.26 0.38 5.99
C GLN A 79 -3.62 0.94 7.37
N LYS A 80 -2.97 0.40 8.39
CA LYS A 80 -3.16 0.89 9.76
C LYS A 80 -2.23 2.09 9.96
N LEU A 81 -2.81 3.28 10.17
CA LEU A 81 -2.07 4.53 10.23
C LEU A 81 -2.17 5.15 11.61
N SER A 82 -1.05 5.70 12.10
CA SER A 82 -1.03 6.48 13.32
C SER A 82 -1.62 7.87 13.06
N GLU A 83 -2.12 8.50 14.12
CA GLU A 83 -2.66 9.87 14.01
C GLU A 83 -1.58 10.86 13.60
N LEU A 84 -0.35 10.68 14.07
CA LEU A 84 0.78 11.53 13.66
C LEU A 84 1.07 11.42 12.16
N PHE A 85 0.99 10.19 11.63
CA PHE A 85 1.18 9.97 10.21
C PHE A 85 0.07 10.64 9.39
N ILE A 86 -1.18 10.51 9.83
CA ILE A 86 -2.33 11.14 9.16
C ILE A 86 -2.16 12.66 9.16
N GLN A 87 -1.71 13.25 10.26
CA GLN A 87 -1.44 14.68 10.34
C GLN A 87 -0.36 15.12 9.36
N GLU A 88 0.72 14.34 9.27
CA GLU A 88 1.83 14.62 8.35
C GLU A 88 1.34 14.69 6.90
N PHE A 89 0.41 13.80 6.55
CA PHE A 89 -0.10 13.68 5.17
C PHE A 89 -1.54 14.17 5.03
N VAL A 90 -1.88 15.21 5.77
CA VAL A 90 -3.23 15.78 5.81
C VAL A 90 -3.76 16.13 4.40
N ASP A 91 -2.88 16.53 3.48
CA ASP A 91 -3.26 16.91 2.13
C ASP A 91 -3.28 15.73 1.14
N LYS A 92 -2.81 14.55 1.56
CA LYS A 92 -2.73 13.37 0.69
C LYS A 92 -3.75 12.30 1.04
N VAL A 93 -4.09 12.14 2.32
CA VAL A 93 -5.01 11.07 2.75
C VAL A 93 -6.42 11.31 2.23
N ASP A 94 -7.15 10.22 2.04
CA ASP A 94 -8.57 10.25 1.69
C ASP A 94 -9.37 10.30 2.99
N TRP A 95 -9.91 11.47 3.32
CA TRP A 95 -10.57 11.70 4.61
C TRP A 95 -11.85 10.89 4.79
N GLU A 96 -12.54 10.53 3.72
CA GLU A 96 -13.68 9.63 3.82
C GLU A 96 -13.25 8.26 4.34
N ASN A 97 -12.19 7.69 3.75
CA ASN A 97 -11.66 6.41 4.19
C ASN A 97 -11.00 6.50 5.56
N ILE A 98 -10.33 7.59 5.88
CA ILE A 98 -9.78 7.83 7.23
C ILE A 98 -10.92 7.79 8.24
N SER A 99 -12.01 8.50 7.95
CA SER A 99 -13.15 8.59 8.88
C SER A 99 -13.84 7.24 9.11
N PHE A 100 -13.93 6.41 8.07
CA PHE A 100 -14.63 5.12 8.17
C PHE A 100 -13.75 3.97 8.64
N ASN A 101 -12.45 4.01 8.35
CA ASN A 101 -11.61 2.82 8.47
C ASN A 101 -10.47 2.94 9.47
N GLN A 102 -10.11 4.15 9.90
CA GLN A 102 -9.05 4.33 10.89
C GLN A 102 -9.66 4.54 12.28
N LYS A 103 -8.92 4.11 13.28
CA LYS A 103 -9.32 4.28 14.67
C LYS A 103 -8.80 5.62 15.15
N LEU A 104 -9.69 6.57 15.41
CA LEU A 104 -9.34 7.94 15.75
C LEU A 104 -9.72 8.26 17.18
N SER A 105 -8.85 8.99 17.89
CA SER A 105 -9.15 9.49 19.24
C SER A 105 -10.13 10.68 19.15
N GLU A 106 -10.83 10.92 20.23
CA GLU A 106 -11.74 12.08 20.33
C GLU A 106 -10.97 13.39 20.14
N SER A 107 -9.75 13.48 20.68
CA SER A 107 -8.90 14.66 20.52
C SER A 107 -8.58 14.93 19.05
N PHE A 108 -8.25 13.87 18.31
CA PHE A 108 -7.96 13.97 16.88
C PHE A 108 -9.21 14.43 16.09
N ILE A 109 -10.36 13.82 16.39
CA ILE A 109 -11.62 14.17 15.73
C ILE A 109 -11.95 15.65 15.98
N ARG A 110 -11.75 16.12 17.21
CA ARG A 110 -12.00 17.51 17.58
C ARG A 110 -11.09 18.47 16.81
N GLU A 111 -9.80 18.12 16.71
CA GLU A 111 -8.82 18.94 16.00
C GLU A 111 -9.10 19.00 14.49
N PHE A 112 -9.50 17.88 13.90
CA PHE A 112 -9.72 17.76 12.45
C PHE A 112 -11.20 17.65 12.08
N LYS A 113 -12.07 18.22 12.88
CA LYS A 113 -13.53 18.08 12.70
C LYS A 113 -14.02 18.53 11.32
N ASN A 114 -13.32 19.48 10.70
CA ASN A 114 -13.71 19.98 9.37
C ASN A 114 -13.28 19.06 8.23
N LYS A 115 -12.42 18.06 8.51
CA LYS A 115 -11.93 17.10 7.54
C LYS A 115 -12.54 15.72 7.74
N VAL A 116 -12.88 15.35 8.97
CA VAL A 116 -13.52 14.07 9.28
C VAL A 116 -14.95 14.11 8.75
N VAL A 117 -15.30 13.09 7.96
CA VAL A 117 -16.63 13.03 7.34
C VAL A 117 -17.66 12.62 8.38
N ASN A 118 -18.76 13.39 8.44
CA ASN A 118 -19.91 13.04 9.26
C ASN A 118 -20.79 12.05 8.50
N THR A 119 -21.13 10.95 9.15
CA THR A 119 -21.99 9.92 8.57
C THR A 119 -23.35 9.93 9.26
#